data_a16d091a35300e37576f90d8e83cac1b
#
_entry.id   a16d091a35300e37576f90d8e83cac1b
#
_cell.length_a   1.000
_cell.length_b   1.000
_cell.length_c   1.000
_cell.angle_alpha   90.00
_cell.angle_beta   90.00
_cell.angle_gamma   90.00
#
_symmetry.space_group_name_H-M   'P 1'
#
loop_
_entity.id
_entity.type
_entity.pdbx_description
1 polymer ?
#
loop_
_entity_poly.entity_id
_entity_poly.type
_entity_poly.pdbx_seq_one_letter_code
_entity_poly.pdbx_strand_id
1 'polypeptide(L)'
;MKHIDVSTQAPSGISQLVLFKLLDEHWGHAGFLDWLVHIRMEYTQRRDVMLGACEKYLPKEVMSWKPPMAGMFHWLQIEYEKHPDHKNKSVAELEEKIFQTIVDHGALVMKGSWFYADSQAKHDTMFFRSTYAAAPFEKIDEAIKRLGEAIREEFKLNSQ
;
A
#
# COMPACT_ATOMS: atom_id res chain seq x y z
N MET A 1 -11.80 -32.90 4.01
CA MET A 1 -11.51 -32.65 5.42
C MET A 1 -10.00 -32.50 5.67
N LYS A 2 -9.14 -33.46 5.28
CA LYS A 2 -7.68 -33.39 5.54
C LYS A 2 -6.98 -32.11 5.05
N HIS A 3 -7.46 -31.47 4.00
CA HIS A 3 -6.83 -30.25 3.47
C HIS A 3 -7.05 -29.02 4.37
N ILE A 4 -8.24 -28.92 4.95
CA ILE A 4 -8.58 -27.86 5.92
C ILE A 4 -7.77 -28.03 7.20
N ASP A 5 -7.61 -29.26 7.68
CA ASP A 5 -6.87 -29.56 8.92
C ASP A 5 -5.38 -29.19 8.81
N VAL A 6 -4.80 -29.29 7.60
CA VAL A 6 -3.39 -28.98 7.34
C VAL A 6 -3.16 -27.50 7.02
N SER A 7 -4.11 -26.83 6.35
CA SER A 7 -3.94 -25.45 5.86
C SER A 7 -4.45 -24.38 6.84
N THR A 8 -5.56 -24.61 7.52
CA THR A 8 -6.22 -23.60 8.35
C THR A 8 -6.33 -23.98 9.83
N GLN A 9 -6.07 -25.23 10.19
CA GLN A 9 -6.35 -25.80 11.50
C GLN A 9 -7.85 -25.70 11.87
N ALA A 10 -8.24 -26.08 13.09
CA ALA A 10 -9.63 -25.99 13.52
C ALA A 10 -9.97 -24.52 13.87
N PRO A 11 -10.87 -23.84 13.14
CA PRO A 11 -11.28 -22.49 13.52
C PRO A 11 -12.04 -22.50 14.84
N SER A 12 -11.87 -21.44 15.65
CA SER A 12 -12.56 -21.31 16.94
C SER A 12 -14.08 -21.42 16.79
N GLY A 13 -14.71 -22.33 17.55
CA GLY A 13 -16.18 -22.50 17.55
C GLY A 13 -16.91 -21.21 17.99
N ILE A 14 -16.32 -20.46 18.94
CA ILE A 14 -16.87 -19.17 19.38
C ILE A 14 -16.87 -18.17 18.23
N SER A 15 -15.77 -18.06 17.50
CA SER A 15 -15.68 -17.14 16.35
C SER A 15 -16.71 -17.51 15.26
N GLN A 16 -16.89 -18.79 14.98
CA GLN A 16 -17.91 -19.26 14.04
C GLN A 16 -19.32 -18.90 14.52
N LEU A 17 -19.63 -19.11 15.81
CA LEU A 17 -20.94 -18.78 16.38
C LEU A 17 -21.21 -17.27 16.32
N VAL A 18 -20.22 -16.42 16.63
CA VAL A 18 -20.37 -14.97 16.54
C VAL A 18 -20.66 -14.54 15.10
N LEU A 19 -19.91 -15.06 14.13
CA LEU A 19 -20.15 -14.77 12.71
C LEU A 19 -21.53 -15.26 12.26
N PHE A 20 -21.93 -16.46 12.63
CA PHE A 20 -23.25 -17.00 12.31
C PHE A 20 -24.36 -16.08 12.85
N LYS A 21 -24.30 -15.72 14.13
CA LYS A 21 -25.30 -14.82 14.75
C LYS A 21 -25.33 -13.44 14.07
N LEU A 22 -24.18 -12.89 13.73
CA LEU A 22 -24.11 -11.61 13.04
C LEU A 22 -24.73 -11.67 11.64
N LEU A 23 -24.34 -12.67 10.86
CA LEU A 23 -24.70 -12.76 9.44
C LEU A 23 -26.11 -13.32 9.22
N ASP A 24 -26.57 -14.25 10.06
CA ASP A 24 -27.85 -14.92 9.91
C ASP A 24 -28.95 -14.30 10.77
N GLU A 25 -28.70 -14.15 12.09
CA GLU A 25 -29.74 -13.68 13.03
C GLU A 25 -29.87 -12.15 13.10
N HIS A 26 -28.74 -11.40 12.96
CA HIS A 26 -28.75 -9.95 13.17
C HIS A 26 -28.88 -9.16 11.86
N TRP A 27 -27.99 -9.38 10.91
CA TRP A 27 -28.00 -8.65 9.63
C TRP A 27 -28.91 -9.31 8.58
N GLY A 28 -28.96 -10.65 8.58
CA GLY A 28 -29.53 -11.40 7.48
C GLY A 28 -28.76 -11.17 6.17
N HIS A 29 -29.25 -11.78 5.10
CA HIS A 29 -28.62 -11.64 3.79
C HIS A 29 -28.64 -10.20 3.26
N ALA A 30 -29.74 -9.49 3.44
CA ALA A 30 -29.90 -8.10 2.97
C ALA A 30 -28.93 -7.17 3.70
N GLY A 31 -28.87 -7.23 5.05
CA GLY A 31 -27.95 -6.38 5.82
C GLY A 31 -26.48 -6.67 5.55
N PHE A 32 -26.13 -7.91 5.22
CA PHE A 32 -24.76 -8.22 4.76
C PHE A 32 -24.44 -7.58 3.40
N LEU A 33 -25.38 -7.58 2.47
CA LEU A 33 -25.19 -6.90 1.17
C LEU A 33 -25.07 -5.38 1.36
N ASP A 34 -25.89 -4.78 2.20
CA ASP A 34 -25.81 -3.36 2.53
C ASP A 34 -24.44 -3.00 3.14
N TRP A 35 -23.93 -3.85 4.03
CA TRP A 35 -22.59 -3.67 4.59
C TRP A 35 -21.49 -3.76 3.52
N LEU A 36 -21.59 -4.69 2.56
CA LEU A 36 -20.64 -4.79 1.45
C LEU A 36 -20.64 -3.53 0.57
N VAL A 37 -21.83 -2.98 0.29
CA VAL A 37 -21.97 -1.71 -0.44
C VAL A 37 -21.31 -0.57 0.33
N HIS A 38 -21.57 -0.46 1.63
CA HIS A 38 -20.97 0.54 2.49
C HIS A 38 -19.42 0.46 2.48
N ILE A 39 -18.85 -0.72 2.71
CA ILE A 39 -17.39 -0.93 2.67
C ILE A 39 -16.81 -0.56 1.29
N ARG A 40 -17.47 -0.94 0.21
CA ARG A 40 -17.04 -0.58 -1.14
C ARG A 40 -16.99 0.94 -1.34
N MET A 41 -17.99 1.66 -0.85
CA MET A 41 -18.03 3.13 -0.95
C MET A 41 -16.89 3.77 -0.14
N GLU A 42 -16.68 3.34 1.10
CA GLU A 42 -15.62 3.82 1.98
C GLU A 42 -14.24 3.62 1.35
N TYR A 43 -13.94 2.41 0.87
CA TYR A 43 -12.65 2.13 0.23
C TYR A 43 -12.47 2.88 -1.09
N THR A 44 -13.54 3.09 -1.85
CA THR A 44 -13.50 3.88 -3.08
C THR A 44 -13.12 5.33 -2.77
N GLN A 45 -13.74 5.96 -1.79
CA GLN A 45 -13.42 7.34 -1.39
C GLN A 45 -11.97 7.46 -0.92
N ARG A 46 -11.51 6.54 -0.09
CA ARG A 46 -10.12 6.52 0.41
C ARG A 46 -9.10 6.37 -0.71
N ARG A 47 -9.38 5.46 -1.65
CA ARG A 47 -8.58 5.27 -2.86
C ARG A 47 -8.50 6.56 -3.68
N ASP A 48 -9.62 7.20 -3.92
CA ASP A 48 -9.71 8.39 -4.76
C ASP A 48 -8.97 9.57 -4.13
N VAL A 49 -9.03 9.74 -2.80
CA VAL A 49 -8.21 10.70 -2.06
C VAL A 49 -6.72 10.41 -2.24
N MET A 50 -6.30 9.15 -2.08
CA MET A 50 -4.89 8.77 -2.29
C MET A 50 -4.43 9.02 -3.71
N LEU A 51 -5.22 8.66 -4.72
CA LEU A 51 -4.87 8.89 -6.13
C LEU A 51 -4.78 10.39 -6.44
N GLY A 52 -5.71 11.19 -5.94
CA GLY A 52 -5.66 12.65 -6.06
C GLY A 52 -4.39 13.25 -5.44
N ALA A 53 -4.00 12.77 -4.27
CA ALA A 53 -2.75 13.17 -3.61
C ALA A 53 -1.51 12.72 -4.40
N CYS A 54 -1.50 11.50 -4.95
CA CYS A 54 -0.41 11.03 -5.81
C CYS A 54 -0.25 11.93 -7.05
N GLU A 55 -1.35 12.24 -7.74
CA GLU A 55 -1.33 13.14 -8.91
C GLU A 55 -0.81 14.55 -8.58
N LYS A 56 -1.12 15.03 -7.38
CA LYS A 56 -0.77 16.38 -6.93
C LYS A 56 0.67 16.51 -6.45
N TYR A 57 1.17 15.50 -5.72
CA TYR A 57 2.42 15.66 -4.97
C TYR A 57 3.58 14.79 -5.47
N LEU A 58 3.32 13.65 -6.14
CA LEU A 58 4.41 12.76 -6.51
C LEU A 58 5.09 13.21 -7.82
N PRO A 59 6.43 13.15 -7.88
CA PRO A 59 7.19 13.53 -9.08
C PRO A 59 7.07 12.44 -10.16
N LYS A 60 6.29 12.71 -11.21
CA LYS A 60 6.03 11.78 -12.33
C LYS A 60 7.26 11.50 -13.19
N GLU A 61 8.30 12.28 -13.03
CA GLU A 61 9.58 12.08 -13.71
C GLU A 61 10.32 10.84 -13.25
N VAL A 62 10.10 10.44 -11.99
CA VAL A 62 10.79 9.31 -11.35
C VAL A 62 9.86 8.31 -10.66
N MET A 63 8.56 8.59 -10.65
CA MET A 63 7.55 7.71 -10.08
C MET A 63 6.43 7.42 -11.06
N SER A 64 5.91 6.21 -11.00
CA SER A 64 4.71 5.81 -11.74
C SER A 64 3.84 4.87 -10.91
N TRP A 65 2.56 4.82 -11.23
CA TRP A 65 1.60 3.95 -10.57
C TRP A 65 0.41 3.60 -11.45
N LYS A 66 -0.22 2.49 -11.13
CA LYS A 66 -1.50 2.10 -11.72
C LYS A 66 -2.58 2.20 -10.66
N PRO A 67 -3.72 2.84 -10.95
CA PRO A 67 -4.84 2.89 -10.02
C PRO A 67 -5.26 1.48 -9.59
N PRO A 68 -5.37 1.18 -8.27
CA PRO A 68 -5.83 -0.13 -7.82
C PRO A 68 -7.31 -0.32 -8.15
N MET A 69 -7.65 -1.45 -8.74
CA MET A 69 -9.03 -1.81 -9.08
C MET A 69 -9.80 -2.40 -7.89
N ALA A 70 -9.08 -2.93 -6.90
CA ALA A 70 -9.63 -3.54 -5.70
C ALA A 70 -8.58 -3.58 -4.58
N GLY A 71 -9.02 -4.00 -3.38
CA GLY A 71 -8.16 -4.14 -2.22
C GLY A 71 -7.94 -2.83 -1.48
N MET A 72 -6.84 -2.76 -0.74
CA MET A 72 -6.52 -1.64 0.16
C MET A 72 -5.08 -1.13 -0.03
N PHE A 73 -4.37 -1.64 -1.00
CA PHE A 73 -2.96 -1.33 -1.23
C PHE A 73 -2.76 -0.63 -2.57
N HIS A 74 -1.81 0.29 -2.57
CA HIS A 74 -1.36 0.98 -3.76
C HIS A 74 0.14 0.78 -3.94
N TRP A 75 0.55 0.37 -5.14
CA TRP A 75 1.94 0.15 -5.50
C TRP A 75 2.46 1.34 -6.30
N LEU A 76 3.56 1.89 -5.81
CA LEU A 76 4.26 3.03 -6.39
C LEU A 76 5.59 2.53 -6.93
N GLN A 77 5.79 2.60 -8.22
CA GLN A 77 7.05 2.24 -8.88
C GLN A 77 8.00 3.42 -8.85
N ILE A 78 9.26 3.15 -8.54
CA ILE A 78 10.36 4.11 -8.57
C ILE A 78 11.28 3.78 -9.74
N GLU A 79 11.59 4.75 -10.57
CA GLU A 79 12.60 4.63 -11.62
C GLU A 79 14.00 4.88 -11.04
N TYR A 80 14.48 3.92 -10.28
CA TYR A 80 15.73 4.01 -9.52
C TYR A 80 16.94 4.28 -10.40
N GLU A 81 16.91 3.94 -11.69
CA GLU A 81 17.96 4.22 -12.68
C GLU A 81 18.21 5.71 -12.86
N LYS A 82 17.21 6.55 -12.57
CA LYS A 82 17.33 8.01 -12.58
C LYS A 82 17.92 8.58 -11.29
N HIS A 83 18.14 7.75 -10.26
CA HIS A 83 18.74 8.21 -9.01
C HIS A 83 20.21 8.60 -9.22
N PRO A 84 20.70 9.72 -8.62
CA PRO A 84 22.08 10.17 -8.78
C PRO A 84 23.14 9.11 -8.44
N ASP A 85 22.85 8.25 -7.45
CA ASP A 85 23.77 7.23 -6.97
C ASP A 85 23.59 5.87 -7.65
N HIS A 86 22.73 5.72 -8.67
CA HIS A 86 22.38 4.40 -9.23
C HIS A 86 23.55 3.60 -9.78
N LYS A 87 24.62 4.28 -10.22
CA LYS A 87 25.85 3.61 -10.74
C LYS A 87 26.75 3.08 -9.63
N ASN A 88 26.61 3.59 -8.42
CA ASN A 88 27.50 3.33 -7.31
C ASN A 88 26.86 2.46 -6.21
N LYS A 89 25.56 2.19 -6.31
CA LYS A 89 24.78 1.45 -5.32
C LYS A 89 23.93 0.39 -5.99
N SER A 90 23.74 -0.73 -5.30
CA SER A 90 22.77 -1.74 -5.70
C SER A 90 21.34 -1.24 -5.54
N VAL A 91 20.38 -1.89 -6.21
CA VAL A 91 18.94 -1.59 -6.06
C VAL A 91 18.49 -1.68 -4.60
N ALA A 92 18.98 -2.69 -3.87
CA ALA A 92 18.65 -2.87 -2.45
C ALA A 92 19.17 -1.75 -1.56
N GLU A 93 20.40 -1.27 -1.80
CA GLU A 93 20.97 -0.12 -1.06
C GLU A 93 20.24 1.18 -1.38
N LEU A 94 19.80 1.37 -2.63
CA LEU A 94 18.98 2.52 -3.00
C LEU A 94 17.60 2.45 -2.39
N GLU A 95 16.95 1.27 -2.41
CA GLU A 95 15.64 1.08 -1.79
C GLU A 95 15.68 1.39 -0.30
N GLU A 96 16.73 0.90 0.40
CA GLU A 96 16.92 1.19 1.83
C GLU A 96 17.12 2.69 2.08
N LYS A 97 17.99 3.34 1.29
CA LYS A 97 18.27 4.77 1.43
C LYS A 97 17.00 5.60 1.24
N ILE A 98 16.28 5.37 0.13
CA ILE A 98 15.03 6.07 -0.18
C ILE A 98 13.98 5.80 0.90
N PHE A 99 13.87 4.55 1.37
CA PHE A 99 12.96 4.18 2.46
C PHE A 99 13.26 4.98 3.73
N GLN A 100 14.52 5.08 4.11
CA GLN A 100 14.91 5.82 5.31
C GLN A 100 14.57 7.32 5.18
N THR A 101 14.85 7.93 4.04
CA THR A 101 14.48 9.34 3.78
C THR A 101 12.96 9.54 3.86
N ILE A 102 12.16 8.62 3.34
CA ILE A 102 10.70 8.67 3.47
C ILE A 102 10.27 8.63 4.95
N VAL A 103 10.88 7.77 5.74
CA VAL A 103 10.59 7.67 7.19
C VAL A 103 11.01 8.94 7.92
N ASP A 104 12.16 9.52 7.59
CA ASP A 104 12.66 10.76 8.20
C ASP A 104 11.75 11.96 7.90
N HIS A 105 11.10 11.97 6.74
CA HIS A 105 10.02 12.93 6.39
C HIS A 105 8.69 12.64 7.10
N GLY A 106 8.60 11.57 7.89
CA GLY A 106 7.41 11.21 8.66
C GLY A 106 6.30 10.57 7.82
N ALA A 107 6.65 9.95 6.69
CA ALA A 107 5.76 9.08 5.93
C ALA A 107 6.18 7.62 6.11
N LEU A 108 5.22 6.70 6.10
CA LEU A 108 5.48 5.26 6.22
C LEU A 108 4.91 4.52 5.02
N VAL A 109 5.78 3.83 4.33
CA VAL A 109 5.46 2.89 3.25
C VAL A 109 6.16 1.55 3.52
N MET A 110 5.87 0.54 2.72
CA MET A 110 6.55 -0.75 2.82
C MET A 110 7.42 -0.95 1.58
N LYS A 111 8.65 -1.44 1.77
CA LYS A 111 9.54 -1.77 0.66
C LYS A 111 8.97 -2.91 -0.18
N GLY A 112 9.05 -2.79 -1.50
CA GLY A 112 8.59 -3.82 -2.42
C GLY A 112 9.36 -5.13 -2.29
N SER A 113 10.65 -5.03 -1.98
CA SER A 113 11.52 -6.20 -1.76
C SER A 113 11.02 -7.15 -0.66
N TRP A 114 10.26 -6.66 0.32
CA TRP A 114 9.70 -7.51 1.38
C TRP A 114 8.58 -8.45 0.91
N PHE A 115 8.08 -8.27 -0.31
CA PHE A 115 6.99 -9.06 -0.89
C PHE A 115 7.45 -10.00 -2.00
N TYR A 116 8.74 -10.08 -2.26
CA TYR A 116 9.25 -11.02 -3.24
C TYR A 116 9.17 -12.45 -2.72
N ALA A 117 8.68 -13.36 -3.56
CA ALA A 117 8.61 -14.79 -3.24
C ALA A 117 9.99 -15.43 -3.12
N ASP A 118 10.94 -14.95 -3.91
CA ASP A 118 12.35 -15.35 -3.84
C ASP A 118 13.19 -14.11 -3.48
N SER A 119 13.65 -14.07 -2.24
CA SER A 119 14.48 -12.97 -1.72
C SER A 119 15.90 -12.97 -2.28
N GLN A 120 16.34 -14.07 -2.92
CA GLN A 120 17.67 -14.21 -3.52
C GLN A 120 17.68 -13.87 -5.01
N ALA A 121 16.51 -13.80 -5.65
CA ALA A 121 16.42 -13.39 -7.04
C ALA A 121 16.87 -11.94 -7.23
N LYS A 122 17.57 -11.67 -8.33
CA LYS A 122 17.85 -10.29 -8.72
C LYS A 122 16.56 -9.65 -9.21
N HIS A 123 16.21 -8.54 -8.57
CA HIS A 123 15.08 -7.71 -8.97
C HIS A 123 15.62 -6.39 -9.54
N ASP A 124 15.17 -6.06 -10.73
CA ASP A 124 15.52 -4.87 -11.50
C ASP A 124 14.40 -3.82 -11.47
N THR A 125 13.48 -3.95 -10.53
CA THR A 125 12.37 -3.04 -10.33
C THR A 125 12.30 -2.64 -8.85
N MET A 126 11.95 -1.39 -8.60
CA MET A 126 11.77 -0.87 -7.24
C MET A 126 10.35 -0.39 -7.05
N PHE A 127 9.71 -0.87 -5.98
CA PHE A 127 8.35 -0.48 -5.61
C PHE A 127 8.27 -0.13 -4.13
N PHE A 128 7.38 0.81 -3.82
CA PHE A 128 6.89 0.99 -2.46
C PHE A 128 5.39 0.70 -2.41
N ARG A 129 4.95 0.02 -1.34
CA ARG A 129 3.54 -0.26 -1.10
C ARG A 129 3.00 0.68 -0.04
N SER A 130 1.98 1.43 -0.37
CA SER A 130 1.19 2.22 0.56
C SER A 130 -0.19 1.58 0.81
N THR A 131 -0.89 2.05 1.83
CA THR A 131 -2.26 1.62 2.15
C THR A 131 -3.14 2.82 2.42
N TYR A 132 -4.41 2.72 1.99
CA TYR A 132 -5.43 3.74 2.26
C TYR A 132 -6.54 3.25 3.20
N ALA A 133 -6.35 2.07 3.84
CA ALA A 133 -7.41 1.40 4.58
C ALA A 133 -7.81 2.08 5.89
N ALA A 134 -6.87 2.61 6.65
CA ALA A 134 -7.10 2.97 8.05
C ALA A 134 -6.94 4.46 8.37
N ALA A 135 -6.07 5.18 7.65
CA ALA A 135 -5.78 6.57 7.98
C ALA A 135 -6.96 7.51 7.64
N PRO A 136 -7.21 8.58 8.41
CA PRO A 136 -8.11 9.67 8.01
C PRO A 136 -7.69 10.30 6.68
N PHE A 137 -8.63 10.89 5.95
CA PHE A 137 -8.37 11.46 4.61
C PHE A 137 -7.25 12.49 4.61
N GLU A 138 -7.24 13.39 5.60
CA GLU A 138 -6.22 14.43 5.76
C GLU A 138 -4.83 13.84 6.00
N LYS A 139 -4.76 12.68 6.68
CA LYS A 139 -3.51 11.98 6.91
C LYS A 139 -3.01 11.23 5.69
N ILE A 140 -3.91 10.77 4.83
CA ILE A 140 -3.54 10.18 3.52
C ILE A 140 -2.90 11.26 2.64
N ASP A 141 -3.55 12.43 2.50
CA ASP A 141 -3.04 13.54 1.70
C ASP A 141 -1.67 14.01 2.21
N GLU A 142 -1.54 14.24 3.51
CA GLU A 142 -0.29 14.67 4.15
C GLU A 142 0.84 13.63 3.99
N ALA A 143 0.54 12.33 4.15
CA ALA A 143 1.55 11.28 4.00
C ALA A 143 2.09 11.19 2.56
N ILE A 144 1.23 11.33 1.56
CA ILE A 144 1.64 11.33 0.15
C ILE A 144 2.41 12.61 -0.19
N LYS A 145 2.06 13.74 0.39
CA LYS A 145 2.83 14.98 0.25
C LYS A 145 4.26 14.81 0.76
N ARG A 146 4.43 14.31 1.99
CA ARG A 146 5.74 14.03 2.58
C ARG A 146 6.54 13.00 1.79
N LEU A 147 5.87 11.98 1.28
CA LEU A 147 6.50 11.02 0.36
C LEU A 147 7.05 11.73 -0.89
N GLY A 148 6.27 12.62 -1.49
CA GLY A 148 6.69 13.40 -2.65
C GLY A 148 7.90 14.30 -2.35
N GLU A 149 7.94 14.92 -1.17
CA GLU A 149 9.06 15.74 -0.71
C GLU A 149 10.33 14.90 -0.53
N ALA A 150 10.23 13.75 0.13
CA ALA A 150 11.34 12.81 0.31
C ALA A 150 11.93 12.32 -1.02
N ILE A 151 11.07 11.97 -1.97
CA ILE A 151 11.52 11.52 -3.30
C ILE A 151 12.19 12.66 -4.07
N ARG A 152 11.68 13.90 -3.99
CA ARG A 152 12.35 15.04 -4.64
C ARG A 152 13.74 15.30 -4.05
N GLU A 153 13.89 15.20 -2.74
CA GLU A 153 15.18 15.33 -2.07
C GLU A 153 16.17 14.27 -2.56
N GLU A 154 15.79 12.98 -2.54
CA GLU A 154 16.66 11.89 -2.96
C GLU A 154 17.09 11.97 -4.43
N PHE A 155 16.18 12.37 -5.30
CA PHE A 155 16.44 12.52 -6.74
C PHE A 155 16.96 13.90 -7.13
N LYS A 156 17.15 14.83 -6.18
CA LYS A 156 17.59 16.21 -6.39
C LYS A 156 16.74 16.96 -7.42
N LEU A 157 15.43 16.75 -7.37
CA LEU A 157 14.48 17.43 -8.23
C LEU A 157 14.13 18.81 -7.65
N ASN A 158 13.83 19.76 -8.52
CA ASN A 158 13.37 21.08 -8.09
C ASN A 158 12.05 20.98 -7.34
N SER A 159 11.91 21.75 -6.26
CA SER A 159 10.63 21.94 -5.58
C SER A 159 9.65 22.64 -6.52
N GLN A 160 8.47 22.06 -6.68
CA GLN A 160 7.34 22.72 -7.34
C GLN A 160 6.57 23.57 -6.35
#